data_ead0663baf044edf0e362e66ba9b3900
#
_entry.id   ead0663baf044edf0e362e66ba9b3900
#
_cell.length_a   1.000
_cell.length_b   1.000
_cell.length_c   1.000
_cell.angle_alpha   90.00
_cell.angle_beta   90.00
_cell.angle_gamma   90.00
#
_symmetry.space_group_name_H-M   'P 1'
#
loop_
_entity.id
_entity.type
_entity.pdbx_description
1 polymer ?
#
loop_
_entity_poly.entity_id
_entity_poly.type
_entity_poly.pdbx_seq_one_letter_code
_entity_poly.pdbx_strand_id
1 'polypeptide(L)'
;AFGLDASGGVMRFLEEKDVGYPTSAARVPIVPAAILYDLGIGEGRARPDREMGYEACLNSRGGKVEEGSVGAGAGASVGKLLGIRWATKGGLGTASRIQPSGVIVAALVVVNAFGDVIDPGEGKILAGARDPENPHTFIDSAARVKEGFALPRSEKGFQNTTLGVVATNVKLSKRQAAKVAQMAQSGLARAIRPIHSTVDGDLIFALAAGEESADVNAVGLLAEEAVAESVHRAIREADGLGFLPAYKDLIKN
;
A
#
# COMPACT_ATOMS: atom_id res chain seq x y z
N ALA A 1 9.48 -1.17 9.12
CA ALA A 1 10.19 -0.08 9.80
C ALA A 1 11.63 -0.05 9.28
N PHE A 2 12.44 0.89 9.56
CA PHE A 2 13.83 1.04 9.06
C PHE A 2 13.99 1.20 7.54
N GLY A 3 12.98 0.94 6.72
CA GLY A 3 13.07 0.98 5.25
C GLY A 3 13.41 2.34 4.63
N LEU A 4 13.44 3.43 5.41
CA LEU A 4 13.86 4.74 4.91
C LEU A 4 15.32 4.74 4.43
N ASP A 5 16.17 3.85 4.94
CA ASP A 5 17.57 3.76 4.49
C ASP A 5 17.69 3.37 3.02
N ALA A 6 16.73 2.61 2.49
CA ALA A 6 16.66 2.27 1.07
C ALA A 6 16.58 3.51 0.15
N SER A 7 15.99 4.62 0.63
CA SER A 7 15.92 5.87 -0.13
C SER A 7 17.30 6.45 -0.44
N GLY A 8 18.30 6.21 0.43
CA GLY A 8 19.66 6.61 0.19
C GLY A 8 20.31 5.89 -0.98
N GLY A 9 19.96 4.62 -1.22
CA GLY A 9 20.37 3.86 -2.39
C GLY A 9 19.74 4.38 -3.68
N VAL A 10 18.44 4.71 -3.63
CA VAL A 10 17.72 5.34 -4.74
C VAL A 10 18.33 6.71 -5.09
N MET A 11 18.65 7.52 -4.07
CA MET A 11 19.32 8.81 -4.28
C MET A 11 20.67 8.64 -4.98
N ARG A 12 21.52 7.69 -4.55
CA ARG A 12 22.79 7.38 -5.19
C ARG A 12 22.62 6.99 -6.66
N PHE A 13 21.68 6.09 -6.95
CA PHE A 13 21.38 5.68 -8.33
C PHE A 13 20.95 6.86 -9.21
N LEU A 14 20.08 7.71 -8.72
CA LEU A 14 19.60 8.88 -9.46
C LEU A 14 20.71 9.92 -9.68
N GLU A 15 21.57 10.14 -8.67
CA GLU A 15 22.75 11.02 -8.78
C GLU A 15 23.71 10.53 -9.87
N GLU A 16 24.04 9.23 -9.90
CA GLU A 16 24.88 8.61 -10.93
C GLU A 16 24.29 8.73 -12.35
N LYS A 17 22.98 8.91 -12.46
CA LYS A 17 22.26 9.14 -13.73
C LYS A 17 22.00 10.62 -14.04
N ASP A 18 22.55 11.53 -13.24
CA ASP A 18 22.29 12.99 -13.35
C ASP A 18 20.79 13.33 -13.32
N VAL A 19 20.00 12.62 -12.51
CA VAL A 19 18.56 12.82 -12.32
C VAL A 19 18.29 13.49 -10.97
N GLY A 20 17.65 14.66 -11.01
CA GLY A 20 17.31 15.39 -9.78
C GLY A 20 16.91 16.83 -10.05
N TYR A 21 16.59 17.54 -8.98
CA TYR A 21 16.29 18.97 -9.04
C TYR A 21 17.57 19.75 -9.37
N PRO A 22 17.58 20.58 -10.42
CA PRO A 22 18.76 21.32 -10.82
C PRO A 22 19.07 22.46 -9.83
N THR A 23 20.30 22.49 -9.32
CA THR A 23 20.85 23.60 -8.54
C THR A 23 22.07 24.18 -9.26
N SER A 24 22.66 25.24 -8.74
CA SER A 24 23.88 25.84 -9.30
C SER A 24 25.12 24.92 -9.18
N ALA A 25 25.11 23.97 -8.26
CA ALA A 25 26.27 23.10 -7.98
C ALA A 25 26.09 21.66 -8.50
N ALA A 26 24.88 21.12 -8.46
CA ALA A 26 24.59 19.72 -8.81
C ALA A 26 23.09 19.52 -9.05
N ARG A 27 22.73 18.33 -9.57
CA ARG A 27 21.35 17.84 -9.51
C ARG A 27 21.13 17.11 -8.18
N VAL A 28 20.07 17.46 -7.47
CA VAL A 28 19.74 16.90 -6.16
C VAL A 28 18.53 15.96 -6.30
N PRO A 29 18.72 14.64 -6.18
CA PRO A 29 17.61 13.70 -6.17
C PRO A 29 16.67 13.97 -4.99
N ILE A 30 15.38 14.10 -5.27
CA ILE A 30 14.34 14.24 -4.24
C ILE A 30 13.54 12.94 -4.24
N VAL A 31 13.75 12.11 -3.21
CA VAL A 31 13.16 10.78 -3.09
C VAL A 31 12.19 10.79 -1.91
N PRO A 32 10.87 11.04 -2.13
CA PRO A 32 9.86 10.84 -1.11
C PRO A 32 9.84 9.37 -0.68
N ALA A 33 9.81 9.12 0.61
CA ALA A 33 9.83 7.77 1.16
C ALA A 33 8.90 7.66 2.37
N ALA A 34 8.32 6.48 2.53
CA ALA A 34 7.53 6.11 3.69
C ALA A 34 7.77 4.64 4.04
N ILE A 35 7.51 4.27 5.28
CA ILE A 35 7.67 2.91 5.77
C ILE A 35 6.35 2.36 6.30
N LEU A 36 6.23 1.05 6.30
CA LEU A 36 5.24 0.34 7.08
C LEU A 36 5.92 -0.42 8.23
N TYR A 37 5.15 -0.80 9.23
CA TYR A 37 5.65 -1.58 10.36
C TYR A 37 5.23 -3.05 10.24
N ASP A 38 6.20 -3.92 10.14
CA ASP A 38 6.05 -5.37 9.94
C ASP A 38 7.05 -6.22 10.74
N LEU A 39 7.76 -5.62 11.70
CA LEU A 39 8.81 -6.29 12.46
C LEU A 39 8.33 -7.50 13.28
N GLY A 40 7.04 -7.63 13.49
CA GLY A 40 6.42 -8.78 14.18
C GLY A 40 6.17 -9.99 13.28
N ILE A 41 6.50 -9.92 11.99
CA ILE A 41 6.28 -11.00 11.02
C ILE A 41 7.62 -11.38 10.40
N GLY A 42 7.91 -12.67 10.41
CA GLY A 42 9.17 -13.20 9.88
C GLY A 42 10.39 -12.79 10.71
N GLU A 43 11.50 -12.50 10.05
CA GLU A 43 12.77 -12.15 10.68
C GLU A 43 12.92 -10.61 10.80
N GLY A 44 12.63 -10.05 11.95
CA GLY A 44 12.66 -8.60 12.20
C GLY A 44 14.05 -7.95 12.10
N ARG A 45 15.12 -8.73 11.93
CA ARG A 45 16.48 -8.22 11.67
C ARG A 45 16.77 -8.09 10.17
N ALA A 46 16.04 -8.80 9.31
CA ALA A 46 16.10 -8.61 7.87
C ALA A 46 15.41 -7.30 7.52
N ARG A 47 16.17 -6.29 7.13
CA ARG A 47 15.70 -4.92 6.95
C ARG A 47 16.16 -4.36 5.62
N PRO A 48 15.31 -3.58 4.93
CA PRO A 48 15.76 -2.84 3.76
C PRO A 48 16.87 -1.86 4.13
N ASP A 49 17.95 -1.92 3.39
CA ASP A 49 19.10 -1.04 3.52
C ASP A 49 19.36 -0.23 2.23
N ARG A 50 20.40 0.56 2.27
CA ARG A 50 20.79 1.42 1.14
C ARG A 50 21.14 0.61 -0.12
N GLU A 51 21.82 -0.52 0.03
CA GLU A 51 22.22 -1.35 -1.09
C GLU A 51 21.00 -2.01 -1.75
N MET A 52 20.04 -2.49 -0.97
CA MET A 52 18.76 -3.01 -1.50
C MET A 52 17.99 -1.93 -2.30
N GLY A 53 18.02 -0.67 -1.84
CA GLY A 53 17.42 0.45 -2.58
C GLY A 53 18.11 0.71 -3.92
N TYR A 54 19.41 0.64 -3.97
CA TYR A 54 20.19 0.78 -5.19
C TYR A 54 19.95 -0.38 -6.17
N GLU A 55 20.00 -1.62 -5.69
CA GLU A 55 19.72 -2.82 -6.48
C GLU A 55 18.30 -2.84 -7.04
N ALA A 56 17.32 -2.34 -6.29
CA ALA A 56 15.96 -2.20 -6.78
C ALA A 56 15.86 -1.28 -8.00
N CYS A 57 16.67 -0.21 -8.02
CA CYS A 57 16.76 0.68 -9.20
C CYS A 57 17.42 -0.01 -10.38
N LEU A 58 18.53 -0.74 -10.18
CA LEU A 58 19.22 -1.50 -11.22
C LEU A 58 18.31 -2.56 -11.85
N ASN A 59 17.48 -3.20 -11.05
CA ASN A 59 16.56 -4.26 -11.48
C ASN A 59 15.20 -3.71 -11.98
N SER A 60 14.98 -2.39 -11.98
CA SER A 60 13.74 -1.80 -12.45
C SER A 60 13.53 -2.08 -13.95
N ARG A 61 12.34 -2.58 -14.29
CA ARG A 61 11.98 -2.92 -15.67
C ARG A 61 10.50 -2.67 -15.92
N GLY A 62 10.15 -2.48 -17.18
CA GLY A 62 8.75 -2.42 -17.60
C GLY A 62 8.10 -3.82 -17.61
N GLY A 63 6.78 -3.85 -17.70
CA GLY A 63 6.01 -5.09 -17.79
C GLY A 63 5.20 -5.40 -16.53
N LYS A 64 4.89 -6.68 -16.35
CA LYS A 64 4.08 -7.13 -15.21
C LYS A 64 4.84 -6.94 -13.89
N VAL A 65 4.17 -6.30 -12.94
CA VAL A 65 4.65 -6.18 -11.55
C VAL A 65 4.25 -7.44 -10.78
N GLU A 66 5.16 -8.00 -9.99
CA GLU A 66 4.86 -9.08 -9.06
C GLU A 66 3.98 -8.56 -7.91
N GLU A 67 3.01 -9.38 -7.48
CA GLU A 67 2.02 -9.02 -6.48
C GLU A 67 2.02 -10.01 -5.30
N GLY A 68 1.30 -9.67 -4.25
CA GLY A 68 1.15 -10.50 -3.06
C GLY A 68 2.29 -10.32 -2.06
N SER A 69 2.89 -11.42 -1.62
CA SER A 69 3.86 -11.42 -0.54
C SER A 69 5.29 -11.14 -1.02
N VAL A 70 5.47 -10.09 -1.83
CA VAL A 70 6.74 -9.68 -2.42
C VAL A 70 7.16 -8.28 -1.97
N GLY A 71 8.44 -8.00 -1.91
CA GLY A 71 8.98 -6.69 -1.52
C GLY A 71 8.38 -6.20 -0.19
N ALA A 72 7.87 -4.97 -0.17
CA ALA A 72 7.20 -4.40 1.00
C ALA A 72 5.90 -5.13 1.40
N GLY A 73 5.33 -5.97 0.53
CA GLY A 73 4.19 -6.83 0.82
C GLY A 73 4.54 -8.07 1.65
N ALA A 74 5.82 -8.47 1.75
CA ALA A 74 6.25 -9.70 2.40
C ALA A 74 5.86 -9.77 3.89
N GLY A 75 6.00 -8.67 4.64
CA GLY A 75 5.61 -8.57 6.05
C GLY A 75 4.23 -7.96 6.29
N ALA A 76 3.48 -7.59 5.25
CA ALA A 76 2.20 -6.90 5.39
C ALA A 76 1.08 -7.81 5.92
N SER A 77 0.15 -7.25 6.71
CA SER A 77 -1.00 -7.94 7.31
C SER A 77 -2.19 -7.01 7.52
N VAL A 78 -3.40 -7.57 7.62
CA VAL A 78 -4.66 -6.81 7.79
C VAL A 78 -5.51 -7.41 8.91
N GLY A 79 -6.48 -6.65 9.43
CA GLY A 79 -7.40 -7.14 10.46
C GLY A 79 -6.73 -7.35 11.81
N LYS A 80 -6.10 -6.32 12.36
CA LYS A 80 -5.29 -6.44 13.59
C LYS A 80 -6.05 -6.12 14.87
N LEU A 81 -7.38 -6.15 14.84
CA LEU A 81 -8.23 -5.86 16.00
C LEU A 81 -7.85 -6.68 17.25
N LEU A 82 -7.57 -7.97 17.06
CA LEU A 82 -7.20 -8.90 18.11
C LEU A 82 -5.67 -9.17 18.17
N GLY A 83 -4.90 -8.28 17.55
CA GLY A 83 -3.44 -8.41 17.46
C GLY A 83 -2.98 -9.28 16.28
N ILE A 84 -1.65 -9.30 16.08
CA ILE A 84 -1.02 -9.90 14.89
C ILE A 84 -1.31 -11.40 14.74
N ARG A 85 -1.46 -12.13 15.83
CA ARG A 85 -1.75 -13.57 15.82
C ARG A 85 -3.04 -13.90 15.06
N TRP A 86 -4.02 -13.03 15.13
CA TRP A 86 -5.34 -13.21 14.53
C TRP A 86 -5.54 -12.41 13.24
N ALA A 87 -4.49 -11.72 12.81
CA ALA A 87 -4.49 -11.01 11.54
C ALA A 87 -4.45 -11.98 10.34
N THR A 88 -4.83 -11.50 9.19
CA THR A 88 -4.70 -12.17 7.89
C THR A 88 -3.53 -11.57 7.13
N LYS A 89 -2.86 -12.35 6.29
CA LYS A 89 -1.75 -11.87 5.47
C LYS A 89 -2.22 -10.78 4.50
N GLY A 90 -1.52 -9.66 4.51
CA GLY A 90 -1.63 -8.60 3.51
C GLY A 90 -0.64 -8.80 2.37
N GLY A 91 -0.46 -7.78 1.53
CA GLY A 91 0.43 -7.92 0.38
C GLY A 91 0.62 -6.62 -0.38
N LEU A 92 1.24 -6.75 -1.55
CA LEU A 92 1.39 -5.72 -2.56
C LEU A 92 0.45 -6.03 -3.73
N GLY A 93 -0.27 -5.02 -4.22
CA GLY A 93 -1.12 -5.15 -5.40
C GLY A 93 -0.99 -3.96 -6.32
N THR A 94 -1.30 -4.15 -7.59
CA THR A 94 -1.26 -3.11 -8.60
C THR A 94 -2.43 -3.21 -9.55
N ALA A 95 -2.90 -2.06 -10.03
CA ALA A 95 -3.94 -1.98 -11.06
C ALA A 95 -3.76 -0.72 -11.90
N SER A 96 -4.33 -0.73 -13.10
CA SER A 96 -4.35 0.43 -13.97
C SER A 96 -5.72 0.65 -14.60
N ARG A 97 -5.98 1.89 -14.96
CA ARG A 97 -7.15 2.33 -15.72
C ARG A 97 -6.67 3.08 -16.95
N ILE A 98 -7.23 2.76 -18.08
CA ILE A 98 -6.87 3.34 -19.38
C ILE A 98 -8.13 3.91 -20.01
N GLN A 99 -8.10 5.19 -20.34
CA GLN A 99 -9.18 5.82 -21.10
C GLN A 99 -8.98 5.63 -22.61
N PRO A 100 -10.05 5.65 -23.41
CA PRO A 100 -9.94 5.63 -24.87
C PRO A 100 -9.09 6.76 -25.45
N SER A 101 -8.95 7.87 -24.73
CA SER A 101 -8.09 9.02 -25.08
C SER A 101 -6.58 8.73 -24.93
N GLY A 102 -6.18 7.60 -24.37
CA GLY A 102 -4.78 7.28 -24.09
C GLY A 102 -4.29 7.70 -22.69
N VAL A 103 -5.16 8.30 -21.87
CA VAL A 103 -4.84 8.62 -20.47
C VAL A 103 -4.72 7.32 -19.68
N ILE A 104 -3.62 7.19 -18.95
CA ILE A 104 -3.30 6.04 -18.10
C ILE A 104 -3.17 6.53 -16.66
N VAL A 105 -3.84 5.84 -15.74
CA VAL A 105 -3.65 6.00 -14.29
C VAL A 105 -3.42 4.62 -13.68
N ALA A 106 -2.30 4.45 -13.01
CA ALA A 106 -1.93 3.20 -12.37
C ALA A 106 -1.72 3.42 -10.87
N ALA A 107 -1.99 2.40 -10.08
CA ALA A 107 -1.71 2.38 -8.65
C ALA A 107 -0.91 1.14 -8.26
N LEU A 108 -0.05 1.31 -7.26
CA LEU A 108 0.65 0.23 -6.56
C LEU A 108 0.42 0.47 -5.07
N VAL A 109 -0.12 -0.54 -4.37
CA VAL A 109 -0.52 -0.41 -2.96
C VAL A 109 0.04 -1.56 -2.15
N VAL A 110 0.64 -1.24 -1.00
CA VAL A 110 1.00 -2.23 0.02
C VAL A 110 0.02 -2.14 1.18
N VAL A 111 -0.69 -3.23 1.46
CA VAL A 111 -1.81 -3.25 2.40
C VAL A 111 -1.38 -3.86 3.73
N ASN A 112 -1.10 -3.00 4.71
CA ASN A 112 -0.74 -3.38 6.07
C ASN A 112 -1.65 -2.70 7.10
N ALA A 113 -2.97 -2.75 6.87
CA ALA A 113 -3.99 -2.00 7.57
C ALA A 113 -4.33 -2.57 8.97
N PHE A 114 -4.86 -1.72 9.85
CA PHE A 114 -5.57 -2.13 11.04
C PHE A 114 -6.89 -2.82 10.67
N GLY A 115 -7.65 -2.24 9.78
CA GLY A 115 -8.98 -2.68 9.36
C GLY A 115 -8.96 -3.93 8.48
N ASP A 116 -10.17 -4.35 8.13
CA ASP A 116 -10.47 -5.49 7.28
C ASP A 116 -10.61 -5.04 5.82
N VAL A 117 -10.17 -5.86 4.88
CA VAL A 117 -10.39 -5.62 3.45
C VAL A 117 -11.74 -6.18 3.05
N ILE A 118 -12.55 -5.34 2.40
CA ILE A 118 -13.96 -5.59 2.09
C ILE A 118 -14.13 -5.76 0.58
N ASP A 119 -14.90 -6.76 0.15
CA ASP A 119 -15.38 -6.85 -1.22
C ASP A 119 -16.46 -5.78 -1.45
N PRO A 120 -16.27 -4.85 -2.40
CA PRO A 120 -17.22 -3.75 -2.61
C PRO A 120 -18.54 -4.22 -3.23
N GLY A 121 -18.56 -5.35 -3.95
CA GLY A 121 -19.76 -5.88 -4.58
C GLY A 121 -20.67 -6.61 -3.60
N GLU A 122 -20.07 -7.37 -2.68
CA GLU A 122 -20.83 -8.20 -1.72
C GLU A 122 -20.85 -7.63 -0.29
N GLY A 123 -19.98 -6.65 0.00
CA GLY A 123 -19.82 -6.11 1.35
C GLY A 123 -19.20 -7.10 2.35
N LYS A 124 -18.72 -8.24 1.88
CA LYS A 124 -18.09 -9.28 2.70
C LYS A 124 -16.62 -8.96 2.99
N ILE A 125 -16.14 -9.43 4.13
CA ILE A 125 -14.72 -9.36 4.47
C ILE A 125 -13.96 -10.39 3.66
N LEU A 126 -13.00 -9.94 2.84
CA LEU A 126 -12.06 -10.79 2.10
C LEU A 126 -10.90 -11.26 2.99
N ALA A 127 -10.39 -10.35 3.78
CA ALA A 127 -9.32 -10.61 4.74
C ALA A 127 -9.43 -9.64 5.91
N GLY A 128 -9.29 -10.12 7.12
CA GLY A 128 -9.52 -9.31 8.31
C GLY A 128 -9.10 -10.00 9.59
N ALA A 129 -9.61 -9.52 10.73
CA ALA A 129 -9.42 -10.13 12.02
C ALA A 129 -10.11 -11.50 12.07
N ARG A 130 -9.33 -12.57 12.23
CA ARG A 130 -9.86 -13.94 12.31
C ARG A 130 -10.47 -14.20 13.69
N ASP A 131 -11.60 -14.92 13.70
CA ASP A 131 -12.26 -15.31 14.93
C ASP A 131 -11.42 -16.39 15.67
N PRO A 132 -11.07 -16.17 16.94
CA PRO A 132 -10.37 -17.18 17.75
C PRO A 132 -11.10 -18.52 17.91
N GLU A 133 -12.44 -18.51 17.91
CA GLU A 133 -13.29 -19.70 18.03
C GLU A 133 -13.46 -20.43 16.69
N ASN A 134 -13.44 -19.69 15.59
CA ASN A 134 -13.51 -20.22 14.23
C ASN A 134 -12.55 -19.48 13.29
N PRO A 135 -11.26 -19.87 13.22
CA PRO A 135 -10.22 -19.15 12.48
C PRO A 135 -10.42 -19.03 10.96
N HIS A 136 -11.44 -19.66 10.41
CA HIS A 136 -11.83 -19.52 9.00
C HIS A 136 -12.89 -18.45 8.77
N THR A 137 -13.38 -17.81 9.82
CA THR A 137 -14.33 -16.69 9.77
C THR A 137 -13.67 -15.41 10.26
N PHE A 138 -14.27 -14.27 9.89
CA PHE A 138 -13.76 -12.95 10.26
C PHE A 138 -14.69 -12.26 11.24
N ILE A 139 -14.09 -11.50 12.14
CA ILE A 139 -14.78 -10.54 13.01
C ILE A 139 -14.78 -9.20 12.27
N ASP A 140 -15.97 -8.56 12.15
CA ASP A 140 -16.06 -7.21 11.60
C ASP A 140 -15.43 -6.21 12.58
N SER A 141 -14.19 -5.79 12.25
CA SER A 141 -13.42 -4.87 13.08
C SER A 141 -14.13 -3.53 13.28
N ALA A 142 -14.82 -3.02 12.27
CA ALA A 142 -15.53 -1.75 12.37
C ALA A 142 -16.78 -1.85 13.26
N ALA A 143 -17.52 -2.97 13.18
CA ALA A 143 -18.66 -3.22 14.06
C ALA A 143 -18.20 -3.31 15.52
N ARG A 144 -17.16 -4.08 15.80
CA ARG A 144 -16.61 -4.23 17.17
C ARG A 144 -16.13 -2.91 17.77
N VAL A 145 -15.46 -2.08 16.97
CA VAL A 145 -15.02 -0.75 17.43
C VAL A 145 -16.23 0.14 17.76
N LYS A 146 -17.31 0.10 16.94
CA LYS A 146 -18.56 0.84 17.21
C LYS A 146 -19.28 0.35 18.47
N GLU A 147 -19.19 -0.93 18.78
CA GLU A 147 -19.74 -1.53 20.01
C GLU A 147 -18.90 -1.19 21.26
N GLY A 148 -17.84 -0.41 21.12
CA GLY A 148 -17.01 0.03 22.23
C GLY A 148 -15.83 -0.90 22.54
N PHE A 149 -15.47 -1.79 21.63
CA PHE A 149 -14.23 -2.56 21.77
C PHE A 149 -13.06 -1.58 21.89
N ALA A 150 -12.45 -1.57 23.06
CA ALA A 150 -11.33 -0.68 23.32
C ALA A 150 -10.11 -1.15 22.48
N LEU A 151 -9.68 -0.29 21.57
CA LEU A 151 -8.41 -0.53 20.90
C LEU A 151 -7.31 -0.68 21.95
N PRO A 152 -6.45 -1.69 21.85
CA PRO A 152 -5.38 -1.87 22.80
C PRO A 152 -4.56 -0.57 22.83
N ARG A 153 -4.67 0.20 23.90
CA ARG A 153 -3.78 1.33 24.17
C ARG A 153 -2.44 0.74 24.59
N SER A 154 -1.67 0.22 23.65
CA SER A 154 -0.30 -0.12 23.98
C SER A 154 0.49 1.18 24.06
N GLU A 155 1.21 1.40 25.14
CA GLU A 155 2.21 2.47 25.29
C GLU A 155 3.29 2.39 24.19
N LYS A 156 3.30 1.29 23.40
CA LYS A 156 4.28 0.98 22.35
C LYS A 156 3.83 1.41 20.95
N GLY A 157 2.76 2.18 20.83
CA GLY A 157 2.27 2.70 19.54
C GLY A 157 1.64 1.63 18.65
N PHE A 158 0.69 2.06 17.81
CA PHE A 158 0.11 1.24 16.76
C PHE A 158 0.90 1.44 15.47
N GLN A 159 0.94 0.39 14.66
CA GLN A 159 1.92 0.30 13.61
C GLN A 159 1.28 -0.30 12.36
N ASN A 160 0.19 0.34 11.93
CA ASN A 160 -0.54 -0.03 10.74
C ASN A 160 -0.37 1.07 9.72
N THR A 161 -0.29 0.72 8.47
CA THR A 161 -0.05 1.68 7.40
C THR A 161 -0.36 1.04 6.07
N THR A 162 -1.22 1.67 5.27
CA THR A 162 -1.37 1.34 3.86
C THR A 162 -0.63 2.38 3.05
N LEU A 163 0.34 1.94 2.27
CA LEU A 163 1.13 2.82 1.41
C LEU A 163 0.71 2.64 -0.04
N GLY A 164 0.42 3.75 -0.72
CA GLY A 164 0.07 3.77 -2.12
C GLY A 164 0.94 4.70 -2.94
N VAL A 165 1.17 4.33 -4.19
CA VAL A 165 1.70 5.20 -5.23
C VAL A 165 0.72 5.19 -6.38
N VAL A 166 0.29 6.38 -6.81
CA VAL A 166 -0.49 6.58 -8.04
C VAL A 166 0.41 7.24 -9.06
N ALA A 167 0.46 6.69 -10.27
CA ALA A 167 1.22 7.25 -11.39
C ALA A 167 0.30 7.50 -12.58
N THR A 168 0.55 8.61 -13.31
CA THR A 168 -0.20 8.94 -14.52
C THR A 168 0.72 9.52 -15.59
N ASN A 169 0.34 9.31 -16.87
CA ASN A 169 0.95 9.96 -18.02
C ASN A 169 0.38 11.38 -18.30
N VAL A 170 -0.53 11.85 -17.44
CA VAL A 170 -1.09 13.21 -17.53
C VAL A 170 -0.10 14.22 -16.93
N LYS A 171 0.07 15.35 -17.61
CA LYS A 171 0.83 16.49 -17.09
C LYS A 171 0.05 17.18 -15.98
N LEU A 172 0.53 17.11 -14.76
CA LEU A 172 -0.08 17.73 -13.60
C LEU A 172 0.87 18.71 -12.92
N SER A 173 0.36 19.84 -12.48
CA SER A 173 1.06 20.68 -11.53
C SER A 173 1.15 20.01 -10.16
N LYS A 174 2.06 20.44 -9.28
CA LYS A 174 2.19 19.96 -7.92
C LYS A 174 0.87 19.97 -7.14
N ARG A 175 0.05 21.02 -7.30
CA ARG A 175 -1.27 21.15 -6.67
C ARG A 175 -2.25 20.10 -7.20
N GLN A 176 -2.26 19.87 -8.50
CA GLN A 176 -3.13 18.87 -9.13
C GLN A 176 -2.72 17.44 -8.71
N ALA A 177 -1.43 17.13 -8.70
CA ALA A 177 -0.94 15.84 -8.21
C ALA A 177 -1.32 15.61 -6.75
N ALA A 178 -1.19 16.61 -5.88
CA ALA A 178 -1.64 16.53 -4.49
C ALA A 178 -3.16 16.29 -4.39
N LYS A 179 -3.97 16.90 -5.28
CA LYS A 179 -5.42 16.67 -5.33
C LYS A 179 -5.74 15.26 -5.78
N VAL A 180 -5.04 14.72 -6.77
CA VAL A 180 -5.17 13.31 -7.20
C VAL A 180 -4.83 12.36 -6.06
N ALA A 181 -3.72 12.59 -5.33
CA ALA A 181 -3.37 11.78 -4.15
C ALA A 181 -4.47 11.83 -3.07
N GLN A 182 -5.06 13.01 -2.83
CA GLN A 182 -6.19 13.16 -1.90
C GLN A 182 -7.42 12.37 -2.34
N MET A 183 -7.79 12.44 -3.63
CA MET A 183 -8.93 11.70 -4.16
C MET A 183 -8.69 10.19 -4.11
N ALA A 184 -7.48 9.75 -4.41
CA ALA A 184 -7.08 8.34 -4.37
C ALA A 184 -7.26 7.69 -2.99
N GLN A 185 -7.22 8.47 -1.88
CA GLN A 185 -7.52 7.97 -0.52
C GLN A 185 -8.94 7.39 -0.42
N SER A 186 -9.89 7.89 -1.22
CA SER A 186 -11.23 7.32 -1.28
C SER A 186 -11.20 5.86 -1.74
N GLY A 187 -10.24 5.47 -2.58
CA GLY A 187 -10.04 4.08 -2.99
C GLY A 187 -9.69 3.17 -1.82
N LEU A 188 -8.85 3.62 -0.91
CA LEU A 188 -8.58 2.91 0.35
C LEU A 188 -9.84 2.79 1.20
N ALA A 189 -10.60 3.89 1.34
CA ALA A 189 -11.82 3.92 2.14
C ALA A 189 -12.95 3.03 1.59
N ARG A 190 -12.95 2.75 0.28
CA ARG A 190 -13.89 1.80 -0.35
C ARG A 190 -13.51 0.35 -0.15
N ALA A 191 -12.23 0.07 0.07
CA ALA A 191 -11.70 -1.29 0.14
C ALA A 191 -11.34 -1.75 1.57
N ILE A 192 -11.14 -0.82 2.52
CA ILE A 192 -10.65 -1.14 3.88
C ILE A 192 -11.58 -0.51 4.92
N ARG A 193 -11.96 -1.27 5.95
CA ARG A 193 -12.88 -0.82 7.01
C ARG A 193 -12.52 -1.40 8.39
N PRO A 194 -12.28 -0.55 9.44
CA PRO A 194 -12.07 0.89 9.34
C PRO A 194 -10.75 1.24 8.67
N ILE A 195 -10.63 2.48 8.19
CA ILE A 195 -9.42 3.04 7.57
C ILE A 195 -9.19 4.46 8.12
N HIS A 196 -7.98 4.97 8.00
CA HIS A 196 -7.58 6.31 8.47
C HIS A 196 -7.89 6.52 9.95
N SER A 197 -7.82 5.45 10.74
CA SER A 197 -8.00 5.53 12.19
C SER A 197 -6.77 6.15 12.87
N THR A 198 -6.89 6.46 14.16
CA THR A 198 -5.77 7.01 14.95
C THR A 198 -4.59 6.04 15.09
N VAL A 199 -4.74 4.82 14.63
CA VAL A 199 -3.74 3.75 14.67
C VAL A 199 -3.16 3.41 13.30
N ASP A 200 -3.59 4.11 12.24
CA ASP A 200 -3.12 3.96 10.87
C ASP A 200 -2.27 5.17 10.45
N GLY A 201 -1.25 4.92 9.63
CA GLY A 201 -0.38 5.92 9.01
C GLY A 201 -0.51 5.94 7.49
N ASP A 202 -1.73 5.81 6.97
CA ASP A 202 -1.99 5.65 5.54
C ASP A 202 -1.52 6.85 4.71
N LEU A 203 -0.87 6.56 3.59
CA LEU A 203 -0.28 7.58 2.73
C LEU A 203 -0.35 7.17 1.26
N ILE A 204 -0.68 8.12 0.38
CA ILE A 204 -0.59 7.96 -1.06
C ILE A 204 0.30 9.06 -1.66
N PHE A 205 1.29 8.65 -2.44
CA PHE A 205 2.06 9.51 -3.32
C PHE A 205 1.42 9.55 -4.70
N ALA A 206 1.42 10.72 -5.36
CA ALA A 206 1.02 10.85 -6.75
C ALA A 206 2.19 11.33 -7.62
N LEU A 207 2.42 10.63 -8.73
CA LEU A 207 3.44 10.91 -9.72
C LEU A 207 2.78 11.27 -11.05
N ALA A 208 3.20 12.38 -11.65
CA ALA A 208 2.81 12.78 -12.98
C ALA A 208 4.07 12.75 -13.87
N ALA A 209 4.13 11.81 -14.82
CA ALA A 209 5.33 11.50 -15.59
C ALA A 209 5.07 11.54 -17.11
N GLY A 210 4.08 12.31 -17.57
CA GLY A 210 3.76 12.41 -18.99
C GLY A 210 3.33 13.80 -19.41
N GLU A 211 2.90 13.91 -20.68
CA GLU A 211 2.50 15.15 -21.32
C GLU A 211 1.01 15.14 -21.75
N GLU A 212 0.27 14.05 -21.47
CA GLU A 212 -1.16 13.96 -21.78
C GLU A 212 -1.97 15.02 -21.02
N SER A 213 -3.10 15.40 -21.58
CA SER A 213 -4.00 16.38 -20.99
C SER A 213 -5.32 15.72 -20.59
N ALA A 214 -5.72 15.90 -19.34
CA ALA A 214 -7.01 15.44 -18.85
C ALA A 214 -7.52 16.31 -17.70
N ASP A 215 -8.82 16.23 -17.43
CA ASP A 215 -9.41 16.84 -16.25
C ASP A 215 -8.90 16.15 -14.97
N VAL A 216 -8.51 16.94 -13.98
CA VAL A 216 -7.94 16.45 -12.71
C VAL A 216 -8.92 15.55 -11.96
N ASN A 217 -10.23 15.83 -12.04
CA ASN A 217 -11.24 15.01 -11.40
C ASN A 217 -11.34 13.64 -12.08
N ALA A 218 -11.24 13.59 -13.42
CA ALA A 218 -11.21 12.33 -14.14
C ALA A 218 -10.00 11.48 -13.72
N VAL A 219 -8.80 12.07 -13.65
CA VAL A 219 -7.59 11.39 -13.16
C VAL A 219 -7.77 10.92 -11.72
N GLY A 220 -8.36 11.74 -10.85
CA GLY A 220 -8.62 11.40 -9.46
C GLY A 220 -9.60 10.24 -9.29
N LEU A 221 -10.67 10.17 -10.07
CA LEU A 221 -11.62 9.05 -10.05
C LEU A 221 -10.97 7.75 -10.54
N LEU A 222 -10.18 7.80 -11.62
CA LEU A 222 -9.43 6.64 -12.09
C LEU A 222 -8.40 6.16 -11.06
N ALA A 223 -7.78 7.10 -10.33
CA ALA A 223 -6.85 6.78 -9.25
C ALA A 223 -7.56 6.09 -8.08
N GLU A 224 -8.74 6.57 -7.68
CA GLU A 224 -9.60 5.94 -6.67
C GLU A 224 -9.91 4.47 -7.04
N GLU A 225 -10.35 4.24 -8.28
CA GLU A 225 -10.66 2.89 -8.76
C GLU A 225 -9.42 1.98 -8.82
N ALA A 226 -8.30 2.50 -9.32
CA ALA A 226 -7.05 1.75 -9.41
C ALA A 226 -6.53 1.39 -8.02
N VAL A 227 -6.62 2.29 -7.04
CA VAL A 227 -6.23 2.04 -5.64
C VAL A 227 -7.11 0.96 -5.03
N ALA A 228 -8.44 1.05 -5.16
CA ALA A 228 -9.36 0.04 -4.60
C ALA A 228 -9.07 -1.35 -5.18
N GLU A 229 -8.90 -1.45 -6.50
CA GLU A 229 -8.55 -2.72 -7.14
C GLU A 229 -7.19 -3.24 -6.71
N SER A 230 -6.18 -2.37 -6.56
CA SER A 230 -4.85 -2.75 -6.06
C SER A 230 -4.91 -3.34 -4.65
N VAL A 231 -5.78 -2.81 -3.78
CA VAL A 231 -6.01 -3.38 -2.43
C VAL A 231 -6.56 -4.80 -2.53
N HIS A 232 -7.56 -5.04 -3.36
CA HIS A 232 -8.14 -6.38 -3.53
C HIS A 232 -7.12 -7.37 -4.11
N ARG A 233 -6.34 -6.95 -5.08
CA ARG A 233 -5.29 -7.79 -5.69
C ARG A 233 -4.19 -8.10 -4.67
N ALA A 234 -3.77 -7.13 -3.86
CA ALA A 234 -2.80 -7.33 -2.78
C ALA A 234 -3.20 -8.50 -1.85
N ILE A 235 -4.49 -8.61 -1.53
CA ILE A 235 -5.02 -9.67 -0.67
C ILE A 235 -5.14 -11.01 -1.42
N ARG A 236 -5.70 -10.99 -2.64
CA ARG A 236 -5.94 -12.21 -3.41
C ARG A 236 -4.65 -12.90 -3.85
N GLU A 237 -3.59 -12.12 -4.12
CA GLU A 237 -2.29 -12.63 -4.55
C GLU A 237 -1.33 -12.96 -3.39
N ALA A 238 -1.66 -12.57 -2.16
CA ALA A 238 -0.82 -12.85 -0.99
C ALA A 238 -0.68 -14.37 -0.72
N ASP A 239 0.49 -14.75 -0.24
CA ASP A 239 0.82 -16.07 0.30
C ASP A 239 1.19 -15.92 1.78
N GLY A 240 0.78 -16.90 2.61
CA GLY A 240 0.97 -16.85 4.06
C GLY A 240 2.42 -16.91 4.53
N LEU A 241 3.33 -17.39 3.68
CA LEU A 241 4.76 -17.57 3.95
C LEU A 241 5.07 -18.36 5.26
N GLY A 242 4.09 -19.13 5.75
CA GLY A 242 4.20 -19.84 7.03
C GLY A 242 4.05 -18.98 8.28
N PHE A 243 3.74 -17.67 8.14
CA PHE A 243 3.60 -16.73 9.26
C PHE A 243 2.14 -16.46 9.63
N LEU A 244 1.33 -16.12 8.64
CA LEU A 244 -0.11 -15.83 8.80
C LEU A 244 -0.89 -16.49 7.66
N PRO A 245 -2.13 -16.96 7.91
CA PRO A 245 -2.98 -17.40 6.81
C PRO A 245 -3.25 -16.27 5.82
N ALA A 246 -3.15 -16.58 4.53
CA ALA A 246 -3.55 -15.71 3.44
C ALA A 246 -5.01 -15.96 3.02
N TYR A 247 -5.58 -15.07 2.22
CA TYR A 247 -6.91 -15.26 1.63
C TYR A 247 -7.07 -16.64 0.97
N LYS A 248 -6.07 -17.05 0.18
CA LYS A 248 -6.04 -18.34 -0.51
C LYS A 248 -6.15 -19.56 0.42
N ASP A 249 -5.66 -19.43 1.66
CA ASP A 249 -5.69 -20.52 2.65
C ASP A 249 -7.06 -20.62 3.33
N LEU A 250 -7.81 -19.52 3.38
CA LEU A 250 -9.09 -19.41 4.10
C LEU A 250 -10.31 -19.76 3.24
N ILE A 251 -10.19 -19.66 1.90
CA ILE A 251 -11.30 -19.97 0.97
C ILE A 251 -11.30 -21.41 0.46
N LYS A 252 -10.30 -22.22 0.80
CA LYS A 252 -10.14 -23.60 0.29
C LYS A 252 -11.04 -24.65 0.97
N ASN A 253 -12.05 -24.23 1.73
CA ASN A 253 -12.98 -25.16 2.40
C ASN A 253 -14.39 -25.02 1.88
#